data_756c32b1da4d5c60b8a4a8d872b8dedb
#
_entry.id   756c32b1da4d5c60b8a4a8d872b8dedb
#
_cell.length_a   1.000
_cell.length_b   1.000
_cell.length_c   1.000
_cell.angle_alpha   90.00
_cell.angle_beta   90.00
_cell.angle_gamma   90.00
#
_symmetry.space_group_name_H-M   'P 1'
#
loop_
_entity.id
_entity.type
_entity.pdbx_description
1 polymer ?
#
loop_
_entity_poly.entity_id
_entity_poly.type
_entity_poly.pdbx_seq_one_letter_code
_entity_poly.pdbx_strand_id
1 'polypeptide(L)'
;MEKQDNGEIRADEAGREADEAVRAAGAPRRGMDRRNFLKGAALSALGVASAGALAACAPQQNGGKAADASDGAKAGEDEPFKAEETVDADVVVVGCGAAGFMAALRASKGGANVVVLEKGDSMAAPNGIYVSGPFAVGTDVLQNKPGGTTLTVDDAFYHVMEYSHWTPNPALMRRCLETSADAVAQLEEIGYTFEEKNFRFETPFMGEKGGFHAITNASDERAKLWEQALTDHNVDVRFSTALVSLATGDDGSVTGVNAVEKDKKNITFNAKAVILAAGGYLGNRDLQERFLHTRKLNVARGGDSICTGDTILAAEKAGAALEKTYGYCPCEYGGTHANATRPAKQDKFDQNTAFKFGLYGCLLVDAEGKRFINEGLLCDYPMSYGSEQILKNSPWYAVVDQAYVDAMSTQGLYNYTTAKGATEDTWFIGNYFKDRVLENLPADIEEGIEEGWCFKADTLEELAEHFGLDELPQTVAQYNEFCDAGADAEFGANPWYLSKVATPPFYVTENEPSAWSTFGGIRIDDCCRVLAAETNDPIPGLYAAGTDAGSLYYSPYYDIPGYCYGLCIDSGYIAAEEAVAALKA
;
A
#
# COMPACT_ATOMS: atom_id res chain seq x y z
N MET A 1 -49.83 43.44 4.15
CA MET A 1 -49.57 44.40 5.24
C MET A 1 -48.78 43.68 6.27
N GLU A 2 -47.58 44.18 6.35
CA GLU A 2 -46.63 44.31 7.48
C GLU A 2 -45.87 43.02 7.86
N LYS A 3 -44.57 42.98 8.04
CA LYS A 3 -43.40 43.86 7.76
C LYS A 3 -42.18 42.92 7.83
N GLN A 4 -41.25 43.08 6.89
CA GLN A 4 -39.87 42.69 7.05
C GLN A 4 -39.21 43.59 8.08
N ASP A 5 -38.38 43.08 8.93
CA ASP A 5 -37.26 43.88 9.50
C ASP A 5 -36.03 43.03 9.80
N ASN A 6 -35.01 43.36 9.11
CA ASN A 6 -33.59 43.48 9.28
C ASN A 6 -32.92 42.86 10.52
N GLY A 7 -31.95 41.98 10.24
CA GLY A 7 -30.94 41.42 11.14
C GLY A 7 -29.53 41.33 10.52
N GLU A 8 -29.24 42.22 9.55
CA GLU A 8 -27.85 42.47 9.13
C GLU A 8 -27.37 43.76 9.80
N ILE A 9 -26.48 43.68 10.73
CA ILE A 9 -25.44 44.62 11.19
C ILE A 9 -25.03 44.18 12.62
N ARG A 10 -24.10 43.20 12.75
CA ARG A 10 -23.27 42.97 13.98
C ARG A 10 -22.05 42.06 13.75
N ALA A 11 -21.61 41.91 12.49
CA ALA A 11 -20.39 41.10 12.20
C ALA A 11 -19.13 41.94 11.94
N ASP A 12 -19.22 43.27 11.90
CA ASP A 12 -18.14 44.14 11.39
C ASP A 12 -17.35 44.89 12.49
N GLU A 13 -17.74 44.78 13.76
CA GLU A 13 -16.97 45.41 14.87
C GLU A 13 -15.98 44.45 15.55
N ALA A 14 -16.24 43.15 15.56
CA ALA A 14 -15.32 42.17 16.13
C ALA A 14 -14.08 41.88 15.26
N GLY A 15 -14.14 42.17 13.97
CA GLY A 15 -13.03 42.00 13.03
C GLY A 15 -11.97 43.09 13.08
N ARG A 16 -12.31 44.27 13.59
CA ARG A 16 -11.38 45.41 13.63
C ARG A 16 -10.53 45.46 14.91
N GLU A 17 -10.98 44.92 16.02
CA GLU A 17 -10.19 44.85 17.26
C GLU A 17 -9.10 43.77 17.23
N ALA A 18 -9.25 42.73 16.41
CA ALA A 18 -8.22 41.69 16.23
C ALA A 18 -7.03 42.15 15.35
N ASP A 19 -7.26 43.07 14.42
CA ASP A 19 -6.20 43.56 13.53
C ASP A 19 -5.32 44.67 14.15
N GLU A 20 -5.80 45.37 15.17
CA GLU A 20 -4.99 46.36 15.90
C GLU A 20 -4.06 45.74 16.94
N ALA A 21 -4.40 44.57 17.51
CA ALA A 21 -3.55 43.86 18.47
C ALA A 21 -2.32 43.21 17.83
N VAL A 22 -2.36 42.90 16.54
CA VAL A 22 -1.22 42.30 15.80
C VAL A 22 -0.20 43.33 15.35
N ARG A 23 -0.54 44.64 15.32
CA ARG A 23 0.36 45.72 14.90
C ARG A 23 1.19 46.32 16.04
N ALA A 24 0.93 46.00 17.28
CA ALA A 24 1.60 46.60 18.45
C ALA A 24 2.81 45.83 19.01
N ALA A 25 3.13 44.63 18.49
CA ALA A 25 4.30 43.86 18.91
C ALA A 25 5.45 43.96 17.90
N GLY A 26 6.06 45.13 17.80
CA GLY A 26 7.28 45.37 17.03
C GLY A 26 8.52 44.89 17.77
N ALA A 27 9.09 43.74 17.37
CA ALA A 27 10.48 43.41 17.68
C ALA A 27 11.28 43.22 16.38
N PRO A 28 12.53 43.73 16.27
CA PRO A 28 13.26 43.80 15.02
C PRO A 28 13.80 42.42 14.60
N ARG A 29 13.42 41.96 13.43
CA ARG A 29 14.03 40.79 12.77
C ARG A 29 15.40 41.21 12.23
N ARG A 30 16.49 40.74 12.85
CA ARG A 30 17.82 40.76 12.25
C ARG A 30 17.84 39.80 11.06
N GLY A 31 17.92 40.36 9.86
CA GLY A 31 18.16 39.62 8.64
C GLY A 31 19.57 39.00 8.65
N MET A 32 19.66 37.69 8.45
CA MET A 32 20.94 37.02 8.18
C MET A 32 21.32 37.26 6.72
N ASP A 33 22.47 37.88 6.53
CA ASP A 33 23.04 38.22 5.23
C ASP A 33 23.50 36.96 4.50
N ARG A 34 23.03 36.77 3.24
CA ARG A 34 23.38 35.64 2.36
C ARG A 34 24.88 35.43 2.16
N ARG A 35 25.72 36.43 2.43
CA ARG A 35 27.19 36.32 2.33
C ARG A 35 27.84 35.54 3.47
N ASN A 36 27.20 35.41 4.62
CA ASN A 36 27.74 34.68 5.76
C ASN A 36 27.35 33.21 5.76
N PHE A 37 26.35 32.82 5.00
CA PHE A 37 25.95 31.39 4.82
C PHE A 37 26.97 30.65 3.92
N LEU A 38 27.53 31.34 2.91
CA LEU A 38 28.50 30.70 1.99
C LEU A 38 29.92 30.56 2.53
N LYS A 39 30.24 31.18 3.66
CA LYS A 39 31.57 31.06 4.30
C LYS A 39 31.68 29.94 5.32
N GLY A 40 30.54 29.34 5.76
CA GLY A 40 30.50 28.21 6.68
C GLY A 40 30.64 26.81 6.01
N ALA A 41 30.42 26.73 4.70
CA ALA A 41 30.43 25.48 3.97
C ALA A 41 31.78 25.03 3.38
N ALA A 42 32.84 25.81 3.58
CA ALA A 42 34.16 25.56 2.96
C ALA A 42 35.26 25.03 3.90
N LEU A 43 34.92 24.64 5.13
CA LEU A 43 35.92 24.25 6.14
C LEU A 43 35.73 22.87 6.79
N SER A 44 35.00 21.94 6.17
CA SER A 44 34.85 20.55 6.68
C SER A 44 35.25 19.45 5.68
N ALA A 45 36.21 19.73 4.83
CA ALA A 45 36.80 18.70 3.96
C ALA A 45 38.32 18.73 4.14
N LEU A 46 38.83 18.11 5.22
CA LEU A 46 40.23 17.59 5.30
C LEU A 46 40.47 16.86 6.63
N GLY A 47 40.82 15.56 6.49
CA GLY A 47 41.52 14.75 7.48
C GLY A 47 40.60 13.97 8.44
N VAL A 48 40.76 12.72 8.71
CA VAL A 48 41.97 11.90 8.86
C VAL A 48 41.60 10.41 8.78
N ALA A 49 42.43 9.65 8.09
CA ALA A 49 42.49 8.20 8.23
C ALA A 49 43.27 7.84 9.52
N SER A 50 42.71 6.98 10.34
CA SER A 50 43.53 6.06 11.15
C SER A 50 42.71 4.88 11.68
N ALA A 51 43.27 3.69 11.48
CA ALA A 51 42.80 2.40 11.92
C ALA A 51 42.89 2.24 13.45
N GLY A 52 42.01 1.44 14.02
CA GLY A 52 42.17 0.97 15.40
C GLY A 52 41.07 0.01 15.79
N ALA A 53 41.39 -1.26 15.80
CA ALA A 53 40.57 -2.38 16.26
C ALA A 53 40.13 -2.23 17.71
N LEU A 54 38.84 -2.54 18.00
CA LEU A 54 38.41 -3.13 19.27
C LEU A 54 37.27 -4.11 18.98
N ALA A 55 37.66 -5.39 18.98
CA ALA A 55 36.71 -6.48 19.15
C ALA A 55 36.44 -6.65 20.64
N ALA A 56 35.18 -6.80 21.04
CA ALA A 56 34.74 -7.83 21.97
C ALA A 56 33.28 -7.62 22.43
N CYS A 57 32.57 -8.74 22.47
CA CYS A 57 31.33 -9.03 23.24
C CYS A 57 30.00 -8.54 22.69
N ALA A 58 29.43 -9.37 21.82
CA ALA A 58 28.00 -9.52 21.68
C ALA A 58 27.62 -11.00 21.95
N PRO A 59 26.50 -11.29 22.62
CA PRO A 59 26.06 -12.66 22.86
C PRO A 59 25.49 -13.27 21.56
N GLN A 60 25.87 -14.53 21.34
CA GLN A 60 25.35 -15.37 20.27
C GLN A 60 23.86 -15.68 20.53
N GLN A 61 22.98 -15.18 19.70
CA GLN A 61 21.62 -15.70 19.58
C GLN A 61 21.58 -16.69 18.40
N ASN A 62 21.23 -17.92 18.70
CA ASN A 62 20.85 -18.92 17.72
C ASN A 62 19.44 -18.58 17.21
N GLY A 63 19.35 -17.96 16.07
CA GLY A 63 18.10 -17.73 15.34
C GLY A 63 18.17 -18.46 14.00
N GLY A 64 17.13 -19.22 13.69
CA GLY A 64 17.00 -19.95 12.44
C GLY A 64 17.16 -19.04 11.22
N LYS A 65 17.89 -19.52 10.23
CA LYS A 65 18.11 -18.84 8.96
C LYS A 65 16.77 -18.67 8.22
N ALA A 66 16.23 -17.48 8.24
CA ALA A 66 15.42 -17.01 7.13
C ALA A 66 16.36 -16.93 5.91
N ALA A 67 15.96 -17.53 4.80
CA ALA A 67 16.71 -17.46 3.56
C ALA A 67 16.74 -15.99 3.11
N ASP A 68 17.91 -15.39 3.16
CA ASP A 68 18.19 -14.08 2.60
C ASP A 68 17.99 -14.16 1.08
N ALA A 69 16.86 -13.66 0.59
CA ALA A 69 16.60 -13.50 -0.83
C ALA A 69 17.35 -12.29 -1.43
N SER A 70 18.38 -11.79 -0.77
CA SER A 70 19.16 -10.63 -1.18
C SER A 70 20.39 -10.94 -2.04
N ASP A 71 20.49 -12.13 -2.62
CA ASP A 71 21.43 -12.36 -3.73
C ASP A 71 20.80 -11.92 -5.07
N GLY A 72 20.36 -10.66 -5.13
CA GLY A 72 20.29 -9.92 -6.36
C GLY A 72 21.70 -9.81 -6.90
N ALA A 73 21.99 -10.49 -8.01
CA ALA A 73 23.27 -10.48 -8.67
C ALA A 73 23.81 -9.04 -8.73
N LYS A 74 24.91 -8.75 -8.04
CA LYS A 74 25.77 -7.62 -8.35
C LYS A 74 26.33 -7.88 -9.74
N ALA A 75 25.59 -7.53 -10.78
CA ALA A 75 26.13 -7.44 -12.12
C ALA A 75 27.25 -6.41 -12.05
N GLY A 76 28.46 -6.83 -12.37
CA GLY A 76 29.57 -5.91 -12.58
C GLY A 76 29.14 -4.93 -13.68
N GLU A 77 29.29 -3.64 -13.41
CA GLU A 77 28.71 -2.52 -14.18
C GLU A 77 29.23 -2.38 -15.64
N ASP A 78 30.09 -3.29 -16.17
CA ASP A 78 30.79 -3.06 -17.42
C ASP A 78 30.81 -4.22 -18.46
N GLU A 79 30.18 -5.36 -18.21
CA GLU A 79 30.14 -6.41 -19.26
C GLU A 79 28.81 -6.38 -20.04
N PRO A 80 28.87 -6.35 -21.37
CA PRO A 80 27.67 -6.43 -22.19
C PRO A 80 26.89 -7.71 -21.91
N PHE A 81 25.55 -7.61 -21.78
CA PHE A 81 24.70 -8.78 -21.64
C PHE A 81 24.93 -9.75 -22.81
N LYS A 82 25.25 -11.01 -22.51
CA LYS A 82 25.45 -12.06 -23.53
C LYS A 82 24.28 -13.00 -23.47
N ALA A 83 23.37 -12.87 -24.44
CA ALA A 83 22.26 -13.78 -24.60
C ALA A 83 22.75 -15.17 -25.08
N GLU A 84 22.20 -16.21 -24.49
CA GLU A 84 22.35 -17.61 -24.91
C GLU A 84 21.20 -18.03 -25.83
N GLU A 85 20.08 -17.33 -25.71
CA GLU A 85 18.87 -17.50 -26.54
C GLU A 85 18.30 -16.14 -26.89
N THR A 86 17.64 -16.06 -28.03
CA THR A 86 16.86 -14.91 -28.47
C THR A 86 15.45 -15.37 -28.81
N VAL A 87 14.44 -14.65 -28.29
CA VAL A 87 13.01 -14.91 -28.55
C VAL A 87 12.41 -13.65 -29.14
N ASP A 88 11.63 -13.79 -30.22
CA ASP A 88 10.94 -12.67 -30.83
C ASP A 88 9.47 -12.64 -30.45
N ALA A 89 8.97 -11.45 -30.07
CA ALA A 89 7.59 -11.19 -29.75
C ALA A 89 7.11 -9.85 -30.34
N ASP A 90 5.82 -9.62 -30.42
CA ASP A 90 5.29 -8.28 -30.69
C ASP A 90 5.28 -7.45 -29.42
N VAL A 91 4.83 -8.06 -28.31
CA VAL A 91 4.74 -7.42 -27.01
C VAL A 91 5.39 -8.31 -25.94
N VAL A 92 6.29 -7.74 -25.15
CA VAL A 92 6.80 -8.36 -23.93
C VAL A 92 6.21 -7.65 -22.71
N VAL A 93 5.60 -8.42 -21.80
CA VAL A 93 5.07 -7.93 -20.52
C VAL A 93 6.00 -8.40 -19.40
N VAL A 94 6.48 -7.50 -18.58
CA VAL A 94 7.35 -7.82 -17.44
C VAL A 94 6.54 -7.78 -16.15
N GLY A 95 6.32 -8.95 -15.56
CA GLY A 95 5.46 -9.21 -14.40
C GLY A 95 4.07 -9.74 -14.81
N CYS A 96 3.58 -10.77 -14.12
CA CYS A 96 2.26 -11.38 -14.33
C CYS A 96 1.29 -11.05 -13.18
N GLY A 97 1.47 -9.89 -12.52
CA GLY A 97 0.51 -9.34 -11.56
C GLY A 97 -0.78 -8.87 -12.24
N ALA A 98 -1.68 -8.22 -11.49
CA ALA A 98 -2.98 -7.76 -12.01
C ALA A 98 -2.85 -6.94 -13.31
N ALA A 99 -1.94 -5.97 -13.34
CA ALA A 99 -1.71 -5.14 -14.51
C ALA A 99 -1.10 -5.93 -15.67
N GLY A 100 -0.09 -6.75 -15.40
CA GLY A 100 0.58 -7.54 -16.44
C GLY A 100 -0.31 -8.64 -17.02
N PHE A 101 -1.10 -9.32 -16.18
CA PHE A 101 -2.10 -10.28 -16.63
C PHE A 101 -3.11 -9.62 -17.59
N MET A 102 -3.70 -8.49 -17.18
CA MET A 102 -4.66 -7.76 -17.99
C MET A 102 -4.02 -7.26 -19.29
N ALA A 103 -2.78 -6.74 -19.22
CA ALA A 103 -2.06 -6.30 -20.41
C ALA A 103 -1.78 -7.45 -21.38
N ALA A 104 -1.32 -8.60 -20.89
CA ALA A 104 -1.05 -9.76 -21.72
C ALA A 104 -2.31 -10.31 -22.40
N LEU A 105 -3.40 -10.46 -21.63
CA LEU A 105 -4.69 -10.91 -22.13
C LEU A 105 -5.22 -9.95 -23.20
N ARG A 106 -5.20 -8.65 -22.93
CA ARG A 106 -5.75 -7.65 -23.86
C ARG A 106 -4.92 -7.53 -25.14
N ALA A 107 -3.58 -7.55 -25.04
CA ALA A 107 -2.69 -7.50 -26.19
C ALA A 107 -2.85 -8.74 -27.09
N SER A 108 -2.94 -9.94 -26.50
CA SER A 108 -3.15 -11.18 -27.28
C SER A 108 -4.51 -11.20 -27.97
N LYS A 109 -5.59 -10.74 -27.32
CA LYS A 109 -6.90 -10.52 -27.95
C LYS A 109 -6.85 -9.49 -29.08
N GLY A 110 -5.94 -8.53 -29.01
CA GLY A 110 -5.65 -7.56 -30.07
C GLY A 110 -4.90 -8.13 -31.26
N GLY A 111 -4.46 -9.40 -31.17
CA GLY A 111 -3.76 -10.15 -32.21
C GLY A 111 -2.23 -10.09 -32.15
N ALA A 112 -1.65 -9.56 -31.06
CA ALA A 112 -0.22 -9.54 -30.85
C ALA A 112 0.32 -10.90 -30.37
N ASN A 113 1.55 -11.26 -30.80
CA ASN A 113 2.32 -12.34 -30.21
C ASN A 113 2.92 -11.83 -28.89
N VAL A 114 2.48 -12.40 -27.74
CA VAL A 114 2.79 -11.90 -26.40
C VAL A 114 3.65 -12.90 -25.63
N VAL A 115 4.72 -12.40 -25.02
CA VAL A 115 5.53 -13.11 -24.02
C VAL A 115 5.40 -12.39 -22.68
N VAL A 116 5.16 -13.13 -21.60
CA VAL A 116 5.13 -12.62 -20.23
C VAL A 116 6.32 -13.17 -19.45
N LEU A 117 7.07 -12.30 -18.78
CA LEU A 117 8.15 -12.68 -17.88
C LEU A 117 7.68 -12.52 -16.44
N GLU A 118 7.62 -13.63 -15.70
CA GLU A 118 7.25 -13.64 -14.28
C GLU A 118 8.43 -14.15 -13.43
N LYS A 119 8.85 -13.34 -12.47
CA LYS A 119 9.96 -13.66 -11.57
C LYS A 119 9.60 -14.78 -10.57
N GLY A 120 8.34 -14.88 -10.18
CA GLY A 120 7.79 -15.97 -9.39
C GLY A 120 7.79 -17.29 -10.16
N ASP A 121 7.63 -18.39 -9.43
CA ASP A 121 7.72 -19.74 -9.98
C ASP A 121 6.39 -20.32 -10.50
N SER A 122 5.31 -19.59 -10.30
CA SER A 122 3.95 -20.04 -10.65
C SER A 122 2.95 -18.89 -10.73
N MET A 123 1.76 -19.14 -11.26
CA MET A 123 0.66 -18.17 -11.29
C MET A 123 0.11 -17.81 -9.90
N ALA A 124 0.49 -18.52 -8.86
CA ALA A 124 0.14 -18.22 -7.47
C ALA A 124 1.10 -17.20 -6.81
N ALA A 125 2.24 -16.86 -7.45
CA ALA A 125 3.19 -15.90 -6.90
C ALA A 125 2.68 -14.44 -6.90
N PRO A 126 2.00 -13.93 -7.96
CA PRO A 126 1.57 -12.54 -8.03
C PRO A 126 0.57 -12.14 -6.95
N ASN A 127 0.77 -10.96 -6.34
CA ASN A 127 -0.11 -10.42 -5.29
C ASN A 127 -1.56 -10.18 -5.78
N GLY A 128 -1.74 -9.84 -7.06
CA GLY A 128 -3.05 -9.59 -7.65
C GLY A 128 -4.05 -10.76 -7.58
N ILE A 129 -3.57 -11.99 -7.36
CA ILE A 129 -4.44 -13.18 -7.16
C ILE A 129 -5.22 -13.11 -5.83
N TYR A 130 -4.71 -12.40 -4.84
CA TYR A 130 -5.20 -12.47 -3.46
C TYR A 130 -6.00 -11.25 -3.01
N VAL A 131 -6.24 -10.32 -3.91
CA VAL A 131 -7.01 -9.09 -3.62
C VAL A 131 -8.48 -9.38 -3.35
N SER A 132 -9.14 -8.48 -2.63
CA SER A 132 -10.59 -8.62 -2.34
C SER A 132 -11.46 -8.28 -3.54
N GLY A 133 -11.00 -7.40 -4.43
CA GLY A 133 -11.74 -7.01 -5.64
C GLY A 133 -11.34 -5.64 -6.19
N PRO A 134 -11.73 -5.32 -7.45
CA PRO A 134 -11.48 -4.02 -8.05
C PRO A 134 -12.52 -2.97 -7.64
N PHE A 135 -12.10 -1.71 -7.64
CA PHE A 135 -13.00 -0.59 -7.80
C PHE A 135 -13.23 -0.35 -9.29
N ALA A 136 -14.49 -0.18 -9.70
CA ALA A 136 -14.84 0.12 -11.09
C ALA A 136 -16.16 0.90 -11.18
N VAL A 137 -16.37 1.57 -12.31
CA VAL A 137 -17.52 2.42 -12.57
C VAL A 137 -18.20 2.02 -13.88
N GLY A 138 -19.53 2.01 -13.90
CA GLY A 138 -20.30 1.75 -15.10
C GLY A 138 -20.41 0.28 -15.50
N THR A 139 -20.17 -0.65 -14.58
CA THR A 139 -20.21 -2.09 -14.84
C THR A 139 -21.63 -2.64 -14.90
N ASP A 140 -21.84 -3.69 -15.69
CA ASP A 140 -23.15 -4.37 -15.77
C ASP A 140 -23.46 -5.17 -14.51
N VAL A 141 -22.43 -5.70 -13.86
CA VAL A 141 -22.59 -6.53 -12.65
C VAL A 141 -23.04 -5.73 -11.43
N LEU A 142 -22.73 -4.45 -11.35
CA LEU A 142 -23.03 -3.62 -10.19
C LEU A 142 -23.90 -2.39 -10.49
N GLN A 143 -23.59 -1.58 -11.52
CA GLN A 143 -24.27 -0.32 -11.79
C GLN A 143 -25.38 -0.42 -12.83
N ASN A 144 -25.12 -1.00 -13.99
CA ASN A 144 -26.04 -1.00 -15.14
C ASN A 144 -27.13 -2.08 -15.08
N LYS A 145 -27.65 -2.36 -13.87
CA LYS A 145 -28.73 -3.34 -13.66
C LYS A 145 -29.88 -2.76 -12.85
N PRO A 146 -31.10 -3.33 -12.90
CA PRO A 146 -32.21 -2.89 -12.04
C PRO A 146 -31.82 -2.94 -10.55
N GLY A 147 -31.91 -1.81 -9.87
CA GLY A 147 -31.51 -1.66 -8.46
C GLY A 147 -29.99 -1.59 -8.26
N GLY A 148 -29.22 -1.36 -9.31
CA GLY A 148 -27.79 -1.14 -9.24
C GLY A 148 -27.40 0.19 -8.58
N THR A 149 -26.13 0.34 -8.27
CA THR A 149 -25.58 1.56 -7.66
C THR A 149 -25.47 2.69 -8.68
N THR A 150 -25.35 3.94 -8.20
CA THR A 150 -25.46 5.14 -9.05
C THR A 150 -24.15 5.89 -9.23
N LEU A 151 -23.00 5.28 -8.89
CA LEU A 151 -21.70 5.91 -9.03
C LEU A 151 -21.39 6.22 -10.50
N THR A 152 -21.03 7.47 -10.78
CA THR A 152 -20.59 7.93 -12.09
C THR A 152 -19.08 8.10 -12.15
N VAL A 153 -18.52 8.14 -13.37
CA VAL A 153 -17.09 8.47 -13.59
C VAL A 153 -16.74 9.83 -12.99
N ASP A 154 -17.63 10.83 -13.14
CA ASP A 154 -17.41 12.17 -12.58
C ASP A 154 -17.39 12.15 -11.05
N ASP A 155 -18.33 11.45 -10.40
CA ASP A 155 -18.32 11.29 -8.94
C ASP A 155 -17.00 10.70 -8.45
N ALA A 156 -16.56 9.60 -9.05
CA ALA A 156 -15.32 8.93 -8.68
C ALA A 156 -14.08 9.80 -8.97
N PHE A 157 -14.05 10.42 -10.14
CA PHE A 157 -12.93 11.27 -10.56
C PHE A 157 -12.72 12.46 -9.60
N TYR A 158 -13.79 13.23 -9.33
CA TYR A 158 -13.67 14.37 -8.44
C TYR A 158 -13.30 13.96 -7.01
N HIS A 159 -13.90 12.89 -6.50
CA HIS A 159 -13.55 12.40 -5.18
C HIS A 159 -12.06 12.05 -5.07
N VAL A 160 -11.56 11.23 -6.00
CA VAL A 160 -10.15 10.81 -6.01
C VAL A 160 -9.21 12.01 -6.13
N MET A 161 -9.51 12.93 -7.05
CA MET A 161 -8.65 14.08 -7.28
C MET A 161 -8.66 15.06 -6.10
N GLU A 162 -9.79 15.30 -5.47
CA GLU A 162 -9.89 16.15 -4.27
C GLU A 162 -9.20 15.49 -3.07
N TYR A 163 -9.44 14.22 -2.80
CA TYR A 163 -8.79 13.50 -1.72
C TYR A 163 -7.27 13.46 -1.89
N SER A 164 -6.78 13.21 -3.09
CA SER A 164 -5.35 13.15 -3.41
C SER A 164 -4.70 14.51 -3.62
N HIS A 165 -5.42 15.63 -3.40
CA HIS A 165 -4.93 16.98 -3.66
C HIS A 165 -4.41 17.17 -5.09
N TRP A 166 -5.07 16.52 -6.06
CA TRP A 166 -4.73 16.56 -7.49
C TRP A 166 -3.31 16.07 -7.82
N THR A 167 -2.77 15.14 -7.03
CA THR A 167 -1.42 14.60 -7.20
C THR A 167 -1.28 13.65 -8.41
N PRO A 168 -2.23 12.72 -8.68
CA PRO A 168 -2.16 11.85 -9.85
C PRO A 168 -2.32 12.64 -11.16
N ASN A 169 -1.95 12.04 -12.28
CA ASN A 169 -2.24 12.60 -13.59
C ASN A 169 -3.75 12.59 -13.86
N PRO A 170 -4.43 13.76 -13.99
CA PRO A 170 -5.89 13.80 -14.11
C PRO A 170 -6.41 13.15 -15.39
N ALA A 171 -5.71 13.28 -16.51
CA ALA A 171 -6.12 12.69 -17.78
C ALA A 171 -6.05 11.16 -17.72
N LEU A 172 -4.96 10.61 -17.16
CA LEU A 172 -4.81 9.18 -16.95
C LEU A 172 -5.85 8.63 -15.96
N MET A 173 -6.10 9.34 -14.85
CA MET A 173 -7.09 8.95 -13.87
C MET A 173 -8.48 8.84 -14.49
N ARG A 174 -8.89 9.85 -15.25
CA ARG A 174 -10.19 9.82 -15.95
C ARG A 174 -10.28 8.66 -16.92
N ARG A 175 -9.22 8.43 -17.69
CA ARG A 175 -9.17 7.34 -18.65
C ARG A 175 -9.26 5.96 -17.96
N CYS A 176 -8.58 5.75 -16.84
CA CYS A 176 -8.70 4.53 -16.05
C CYS A 176 -10.15 4.30 -15.60
N LEU A 177 -10.79 5.32 -15.01
CA LEU A 177 -12.18 5.21 -14.57
C LEU A 177 -13.16 4.94 -15.71
N GLU A 178 -12.94 5.54 -16.89
CA GLU A 178 -13.74 5.28 -18.10
C GLU A 178 -13.53 3.86 -18.65
N THR A 179 -12.33 3.28 -18.48
CA THR A 179 -11.97 1.94 -18.95
C THR A 179 -12.39 0.84 -17.96
N SER A 180 -12.68 1.20 -16.72
CA SER A 180 -12.82 0.24 -15.61
C SER A 180 -13.94 -0.79 -15.82
N ALA A 181 -15.05 -0.41 -16.48
CA ALA A 181 -16.12 -1.35 -16.83
C ALA A 181 -15.63 -2.42 -17.82
N ASP A 182 -14.87 -2.03 -18.83
CA ASP A 182 -14.32 -2.96 -19.83
C ASP A 182 -13.30 -3.91 -19.20
N ALA A 183 -12.48 -3.41 -18.27
CA ALA A 183 -11.52 -4.23 -17.53
C ALA A 183 -12.23 -5.26 -16.64
N VAL A 184 -13.30 -4.88 -15.94
CA VAL A 184 -14.12 -5.82 -15.15
C VAL A 184 -14.81 -6.85 -16.06
N ALA A 185 -15.37 -6.42 -17.20
CA ALA A 185 -15.99 -7.34 -18.16
C ALA A 185 -15.00 -8.40 -18.69
N GLN A 186 -13.71 -8.05 -18.84
CA GLN A 186 -12.67 -9.02 -19.18
C GLN A 186 -12.47 -10.07 -18.06
N LEU A 187 -12.57 -9.67 -16.79
CA LEU A 187 -12.50 -10.61 -15.67
C LEU A 187 -13.74 -11.52 -15.64
N GLU A 188 -14.93 -10.99 -15.88
CA GLU A 188 -16.16 -11.81 -15.98
C GLU A 188 -16.07 -12.84 -17.12
N GLU A 189 -15.56 -12.43 -18.27
CA GLU A 189 -15.41 -13.30 -19.45
C GLU A 189 -14.53 -14.52 -19.15
N ILE A 190 -13.50 -14.38 -18.32
CA ILE A 190 -12.63 -15.50 -17.93
C ILE A 190 -13.15 -16.29 -16.73
N GLY A 191 -14.30 -15.93 -16.19
CA GLY A 191 -14.97 -16.69 -15.11
C GLY A 191 -14.88 -16.08 -13.71
N TYR A 192 -14.46 -14.82 -13.59
CA TYR A 192 -14.59 -14.11 -12.31
C TYR A 192 -16.06 -13.90 -11.99
N THR A 193 -16.38 -14.07 -10.72
CA THR A 193 -17.70 -13.81 -10.17
C THR A 193 -17.62 -12.82 -9.03
N PHE A 194 -18.63 -11.96 -8.93
CA PHE A 194 -18.69 -10.87 -7.97
C PHE A 194 -19.95 -10.96 -7.11
N GLU A 195 -19.91 -10.44 -5.90
CA GLU A 195 -21.09 -10.31 -5.05
C GLU A 195 -22.12 -9.37 -5.71
N GLU A 196 -23.39 -9.78 -5.71
CA GLU A 196 -24.48 -8.97 -6.32
C GLU A 196 -24.75 -7.67 -5.56
N LYS A 197 -24.51 -7.67 -4.26
CA LYS A 197 -24.61 -6.51 -3.38
C LYS A 197 -23.34 -6.48 -2.54
N ASN A 198 -22.60 -5.42 -2.71
CA ASN A 198 -21.40 -5.27 -1.95
C ASN A 198 -21.46 -4.04 -1.07
N PHE A 199 -21.74 -4.28 0.19
CA PHE A 199 -21.74 -3.27 1.24
C PHE A 199 -20.64 -3.53 2.27
N ARG A 200 -19.74 -4.47 1.98
CA ARG A 200 -18.69 -4.86 2.93
C ARG A 200 -17.70 -3.73 3.21
N PHE A 201 -17.58 -2.79 2.26
CA PHE A 201 -16.66 -1.67 2.30
C PHE A 201 -17.32 -0.37 1.83
N GLU A 202 -18.49 -0.07 2.34
CA GLU A 202 -19.11 1.23 2.10
C GLU A 202 -18.34 2.30 2.87
N THR A 203 -17.84 3.28 2.14
CA THR A 203 -17.27 4.49 2.74
C THR A 203 -18.31 5.59 2.77
N PRO A 204 -18.19 6.61 3.61
CA PRO A 204 -19.11 7.75 3.60
C PRO A 204 -19.28 8.40 2.23
N PHE A 205 -18.23 8.38 1.40
CA PHE A 205 -18.32 8.85 0.02
C PHE A 205 -19.15 7.93 -0.87
N MET A 206 -18.96 6.63 -0.72
CA MET A 206 -19.57 5.64 -1.60
C MET A 206 -21.07 5.48 -1.31
N GLY A 207 -21.46 5.40 -0.04
CA GLY A 207 -22.84 5.21 0.38
C GLY A 207 -23.57 4.19 -0.49
N GLU A 208 -24.75 4.56 -1.00
CA GLU A 208 -25.51 3.74 -1.97
C GLU A 208 -24.93 3.75 -3.39
N LYS A 209 -23.91 4.59 -3.67
CA LYS A 209 -23.32 4.71 -5.00
C LYS A 209 -22.45 3.52 -5.40
N GLY A 210 -21.76 2.89 -4.47
CA GLY A 210 -20.99 1.66 -4.59
C GLY A 210 -20.18 1.42 -5.89
N GLY A 211 -18.86 1.21 -5.76
CA GLY A 211 -17.99 0.92 -6.91
C GLY A 211 -17.03 -0.25 -6.67
N PHE A 212 -17.05 -0.84 -5.47
CA PHE A 212 -16.22 -1.98 -5.16
C PHE A 212 -16.88 -3.29 -5.60
N HIS A 213 -16.16 -4.13 -6.32
CA HIS A 213 -16.60 -5.41 -6.85
C HIS A 213 -15.94 -6.54 -6.07
N ALA A 214 -16.59 -7.02 -5.00
CA ALA A 214 -16.05 -8.13 -4.20
C ALA A 214 -16.03 -9.42 -5.00
N ILE A 215 -14.83 -9.99 -5.17
CA ILE A 215 -14.62 -11.25 -5.88
C ILE A 215 -15.06 -12.41 -4.99
N THR A 216 -15.86 -13.34 -5.54
CA THR A 216 -16.32 -14.55 -4.83
C THR A 216 -15.46 -15.78 -5.11
N ASN A 217 -14.70 -15.80 -6.19
CA ASN A 217 -13.77 -16.88 -6.49
C ASN A 217 -12.64 -16.97 -5.45
N ALA A 218 -12.27 -18.17 -5.05
CA ALA A 218 -11.11 -18.42 -4.22
C ALA A 218 -9.79 -18.08 -4.96
N SER A 219 -8.72 -17.78 -4.23
CA SER A 219 -7.45 -17.37 -4.86
C SER A 219 -6.83 -18.46 -5.74
N ASP A 220 -6.94 -19.71 -5.36
CA ASP A 220 -6.44 -20.83 -6.18
C ASP A 220 -7.28 -21.05 -7.45
N GLU A 221 -8.57 -20.75 -7.41
CA GLU A 221 -9.42 -20.72 -8.60
C GLU A 221 -9.02 -19.57 -9.52
N ARG A 222 -8.80 -18.38 -8.99
CA ARG A 222 -8.36 -17.21 -9.76
C ARG A 222 -7.04 -17.47 -10.48
N ALA A 223 -6.07 -18.12 -9.82
CA ALA A 223 -4.80 -18.49 -10.45
C ALA A 223 -5.01 -19.41 -11.66
N LYS A 224 -5.91 -20.40 -11.55
CA LYS A 224 -6.27 -21.30 -12.66
C LYS A 224 -6.99 -20.58 -13.80
N LEU A 225 -7.89 -19.63 -13.47
CA LEU A 225 -8.58 -18.82 -14.48
C LEU A 225 -7.58 -17.97 -15.28
N TRP A 226 -6.59 -17.37 -14.62
CA TRP A 226 -5.54 -16.61 -15.30
C TRP A 226 -4.69 -17.49 -16.21
N GLU A 227 -4.21 -18.63 -15.70
CA GLU A 227 -3.40 -19.58 -16.46
C GLU A 227 -4.17 -20.09 -17.69
N GLN A 228 -5.44 -20.45 -17.53
CA GLN A 228 -6.28 -20.91 -18.63
C GLN A 228 -6.50 -19.81 -19.65
N ALA A 229 -6.83 -18.58 -19.24
CA ALA A 229 -7.08 -17.47 -20.15
C ALA A 229 -5.85 -17.13 -21.00
N LEU A 230 -4.65 -17.09 -20.39
CA LEU A 230 -3.42 -16.84 -21.13
C LEU A 230 -3.08 -17.99 -22.09
N THR A 231 -3.32 -19.23 -21.67
CA THR A 231 -3.14 -20.42 -22.51
C THR A 231 -4.07 -20.41 -23.73
N ASP A 232 -5.36 -20.12 -23.53
CA ASP A 232 -6.37 -20.08 -24.60
C ASP A 232 -6.06 -19.01 -25.65
N HIS A 233 -5.35 -17.97 -25.25
CA HIS A 233 -4.90 -16.88 -26.13
C HIS A 233 -3.44 -17.04 -26.62
N ASN A 234 -2.82 -18.21 -26.43
CA ASN A 234 -1.46 -18.54 -26.86
C ASN A 234 -0.38 -17.57 -26.33
N VAL A 235 -0.56 -17.05 -25.12
CA VAL A 235 0.47 -16.23 -24.46
C VAL A 235 1.58 -17.13 -23.92
N ASP A 236 2.84 -16.84 -24.24
CA ASP A 236 4.01 -17.53 -23.69
C ASP A 236 4.37 -16.95 -22.33
N VAL A 237 4.05 -17.65 -21.23
CA VAL A 237 4.35 -17.22 -19.86
C VAL A 237 5.63 -17.91 -19.38
N ARG A 238 6.66 -17.11 -19.12
CA ARG A 238 7.97 -17.56 -18.60
C ARG A 238 8.09 -17.29 -17.11
N PHE A 239 7.80 -18.31 -16.30
CA PHE A 239 8.00 -18.27 -14.85
C PHE A 239 9.50 -18.35 -14.48
N SER A 240 9.83 -17.94 -13.27
CA SER A 240 11.20 -17.90 -12.74
C SER A 240 12.16 -17.15 -13.68
N THR A 241 11.65 -16.12 -14.36
CA THR A 241 12.38 -15.32 -15.35
C THR A 241 12.40 -13.86 -14.91
N ALA A 242 13.56 -13.38 -14.48
CA ALA A 242 13.76 -12.04 -13.95
C ALA A 242 14.33 -11.09 -15.00
N LEU A 243 13.78 -9.87 -15.05
CA LEU A 243 14.33 -8.76 -15.85
C LEU A 243 15.74 -8.40 -15.36
N VAL A 244 16.66 -8.21 -16.29
CA VAL A 244 18.02 -7.70 -16.04
C VAL A 244 18.16 -6.26 -16.56
N SER A 245 17.72 -6.00 -17.79
CA SER A 245 17.79 -4.66 -18.40
C SER A 245 16.84 -4.54 -19.58
N LEU A 246 16.54 -3.31 -19.97
CA LEU A 246 15.90 -3.03 -21.26
C LEU A 246 16.95 -3.08 -22.38
N ALA A 247 16.56 -3.59 -23.52
CA ALA A 247 17.32 -3.47 -24.76
C ALA A 247 16.88 -2.19 -25.48
N THR A 248 17.84 -1.36 -25.88
CA THR A 248 17.57 -0.06 -26.51
C THR A 248 18.25 0.04 -27.86
N GLY A 249 17.59 0.67 -28.82
CA GLY A 249 18.15 1.05 -30.10
C GLY A 249 19.01 2.30 -30.03
N ASP A 250 19.75 2.60 -31.10
CA ASP A 250 20.61 3.79 -31.21
C ASP A 250 19.83 5.11 -31.17
N ASP A 251 18.53 5.06 -31.45
CA ASP A 251 17.60 6.19 -31.39
C ASP A 251 16.95 6.37 -29.98
N GLY A 252 17.34 5.54 -29.02
CA GLY A 252 16.78 5.55 -27.67
C GLY A 252 15.43 4.83 -27.52
N SER A 253 14.91 4.22 -28.60
CA SER A 253 13.71 3.37 -28.51
C SER A 253 14.00 2.09 -27.73
N VAL A 254 12.99 1.55 -27.04
CA VAL A 254 13.08 0.23 -26.40
C VAL A 254 12.71 -0.83 -27.44
N THR A 255 13.61 -1.79 -27.65
CA THR A 255 13.50 -2.85 -28.66
C THR A 255 13.35 -4.24 -28.06
N GLY A 256 13.25 -4.33 -26.74
CA GLY A 256 13.07 -5.58 -26.02
C GLY A 256 13.59 -5.55 -24.60
N VAL A 257 13.81 -6.75 -24.05
CA VAL A 257 14.33 -6.93 -22.69
C VAL A 257 15.40 -8.02 -22.65
N ASN A 258 16.35 -7.86 -21.74
CA ASN A 258 17.30 -8.89 -21.34
C ASN A 258 16.83 -9.48 -19.99
N ALA A 259 16.75 -10.78 -19.91
CA ALA A 259 16.28 -11.49 -18.73
C ALA A 259 17.15 -12.70 -18.39
N VAL A 260 17.06 -13.15 -17.16
CA VAL A 260 17.71 -14.36 -16.67
C VAL A 260 16.66 -15.35 -16.18
N GLU A 261 16.71 -16.57 -16.72
CA GLU A 261 15.85 -17.66 -16.29
C GLU A 261 16.46 -18.42 -15.10
N LYS A 262 15.67 -19.22 -14.39
CA LYS A 262 16.01 -19.92 -13.15
C LYS A 262 17.39 -20.59 -13.14
N ASP A 263 17.79 -21.21 -14.24
CA ASP A 263 19.06 -21.93 -14.39
C ASP A 263 20.22 -21.01 -14.81
N LYS A 264 20.08 -19.69 -14.63
CA LYS A 264 21.02 -18.64 -15.02
C LYS A 264 21.22 -18.53 -16.55
N LYS A 265 20.26 -18.99 -17.32
CA LYS A 265 20.25 -18.82 -18.77
C LYS A 265 19.87 -17.39 -19.13
N ASN A 266 20.75 -16.72 -19.84
CA ASN A 266 20.56 -15.37 -20.32
C ASN A 266 19.74 -15.38 -21.63
N ILE A 267 18.63 -14.67 -21.64
CA ILE A 267 17.71 -14.60 -22.80
C ILE A 267 17.47 -13.15 -23.15
N THR A 268 17.58 -12.82 -24.44
CA THR A 268 17.09 -11.55 -24.98
C THR A 268 15.74 -11.80 -25.64
N PHE A 269 14.74 -11.05 -25.22
CA PHE A 269 13.43 -11.01 -25.84
C PHE A 269 13.33 -9.74 -26.67
N ASN A 270 13.36 -9.88 -28.01
CA ASN A 270 13.11 -8.77 -28.90
C ASN A 270 11.62 -8.47 -28.93
N ALA A 271 11.25 -7.19 -28.86
CA ALA A 271 9.87 -6.78 -28.87
C ALA A 271 9.70 -5.41 -29.54
N LYS A 272 8.54 -5.19 -30.16
CA LYS A 272 8.15 -3.88 -30.67
C LYS A 272 7.57 -2.99 -29.58
N ALA A 273 7.04 -3.61 -28.51
CA ALA A 273 6.55 -2.93 -27.32
C ALA A 273 6.89 -3.74 -26.05
N VAL A 274 7.27 -3.04 -24.99
CA VAL A 274 7.52 -3.58 -23.65
C VAL A 274 6.60 -2.90 -22.66
N ILE A 275 5.87 -3.69 -21.86
CA ILE A 275 4.97 -3.20 -20.80
C ILE A 275 5.55 -3.62 -19.45
N LEU A 276 5.93 -2.66 -18.62
CA LEU A 276 6.48 -2.86 -17.28
C LEU A 276 5.34 -2.91 -16.25
N ALA A 277 5.19 -4.04 -15.54
CA ALA A 277 4.09 -4.30 -14.61
C ALA A 277 4.49 -5.24 -13.45
N ALA A 278 5.71 -5.08 -12.89
CA ALA A 278 6.31 -5.99 -11.92
C ALA A 278 5.95 -5.72 -10.45
N GLY A 279 5.14 -4.70 -10.15
CA GLY A 279 4.52 -4.57 -8.82
C GLY A 279 5.27 -3.70 -7.81
N GLY A 280 6.12 -2.77 -8.24
CA GLY A 280 6.80 -1.82 -7.36
C GLY A 280 8.05 -2.38 -6.67
N TYR A 281 8.36 -1.89 -5.45
CA TYR A 281 9.67 -2.11 -4.80
C TYR A 281 9.58 -2.53 -3.32
N LEU A 282 8.44 -3.05 -2.87
CA LEU A 282 8.22 -3.37 -1.45
C LEU A 282 9.26 -4.35 -0.86
N GLY A 283 9.73 -5.32 -1.66
CA GLY A 283 10.77 -6.27 -1.27
C GLY A 283 12.21 -5.71 -1.25
N ASN A 284 12.41 -4.42 -1.57
CA ASN A 284 13.74 -3.81 -1.68
C ASN A 284 13.94 -2.68 -0.67
N ARG A 285 14.68 -2.96 0.41
CA ARG A 285 14.95 -2.02 1.51
C ARG A 285 15.71 -0.76 1.06
N ASP A 286 16.57 -0.85 0.06
CA ASP A 286 17.33 0.29 -0.44
C ASP A 286 16.44 1.24 -1.26
N LEU A 287 15.49 0.70 -2.00
CA LEU A 287 14.49 1.51 -2.69
C LEU A 287 13.44 2.09 -1.73
N GLN A 288 13.10 1.37 -0.66
CA GLN A 288 12.29 1.94 0.42
C GLN A 288 13.00 3.15 1.04
N GLU A 289 14.30 3.04 1.37
CA GLU A 289 15.10 4.16 1.87
C GLU A 289 15.16 5.32 0.88
N ARG A 290 15.42 5.00 -0.39
CA ARG A 290 15.52 5.99 -1.46
C ARG A 290 14.22 6.79 -1.66
N PHE A 291 13.07 6.11 -1.65
CA PHE A 291 11.80 6.70 -2.05
C PHE A 291 10.87 7.03 -0.89
N LEU A 292 10.89 6.26 0.20
CA LEU A 292 10.01 6.40 1.36
C LEU A 292 10.74 6.88 2.61
N HIS A 293 12.06 7.06 2.53
CA HIS A 293 12.92 7.46 3.66
C HIS A 293 12.78 6.53 4.87
N THR A 294 12.57 5.24 4.62
CA THR A 294 12.46 4.20 5.65
C THR A 294 13.00 2.86 5.13
N ARG A 295 13.43 2.01 6.05
CA ARG A 295 13.76 0.60 5.79
C ARG A 295 12.86 -0.35 6.58
N LYS A 296 11.82 0.18 7.23
CA LYS A 296 11.02 -0.53 8.22
C LYS A 296 9.69 -1.08 7.68
N LEU A 297 9.35 -0.75 6.43
CA LEU A 297 8.09 -1.20 5.85
C LEU A 297 8.20 -2.67 5.45
N ASN A 298 7.47 -3.53 6.13
CA ASN A 298 7.48 -4.96 5.89
C ASN A 298 6.46 -5.39 4.84
N VAL A 299 6.67 -6.57 4.26
CA VAL A 299 5.74 -7.15 3.29
C VAL A 299 4.58 -7.81 4.03
N ALA A 300 3.35 -7.48 3.65
CA ALA A 300 2.15 -8.11 4.21
C ALA A 300 1.96 -9.55 3.73
N ARG A 301 2.63 -9.94 2.63
CA ARG A 301 2.57 -11.29 2.05
C ARG A 301 3.89 -11.69 1.45
N GLY A 302 4.18 -13.00 1.50
CA GLY A 302 5.41 -13.55 0.92
C GLY A 302 5.63 -13.25 -0.57
N GLY A 303 4.55 -13.18 -1.38
CA GLY A 303 4.62 -12.81 -2.79
C GLY A 303 5.13 -11.39 -3.05
N ASP A 304 4.91 -10.46 -2.12
CA ASP A 304 5.38 -9.09 -2.26
C ASP A 304 6.91 -8.97 -2.09
N SER A 305 7.56 -9.96 -1.51
CA SER A 305 9.02 -9.99 -1.33
C SER A 305 9.79 -10.06 -2.64
N ILE A 306 9.17 -10.52 -3.74
CA ILE A 306 9.77 -10.57 -5.08
C ILE A 306 9.60 -9.25 -5.85
N CYS A 307 8.79 -8.30 -5.36
CA CYS A 307 8.64 -6.98 -5.94
C CYS A 307 9.83 -6.10 -5.53
N THR A 308 10.92 -6.17 -6.26
CA THR A 308 12.22 -5.56 -5.91
C THR A 308 12.57 -4.30 -6.71
N GLY A 309 11.63 -3.79 -7.53
CA GLY A 309 11.82 -2.56 -8.31
C GLY A 309 12.69 -2.72 -9.55
N ASP A 310 12.88 -3.94 -10.04
CA ASP A 310 13.74 -4.22 -11.18
C ASP A 310 13.33 -3.42 -12.42
N THR A 311 12.03 -3.29 -12.67
CA THR A 311 11.43 -2.51 -13.77
C THR A 311 11.68 -1.01 -13.63
N ILE A 312 11.56 -0.47 -12.41
CA ILE A 312 11.80 0.95 -12.11
C ILE A 312 13.26 1.31 -12.37
N LEU A 313 14.18 0.46 -11.88
CA LEU A 313 15.62 0.65 -12.08
C LEU A 313 16.02 0.50 -13.56
N ALA A 314 15.45 -0.47 -14.26
CA ALA A 314 15.72 -0.68 -15.69
C ALA A 314 15.19 0.49 -16.53
N ALA A 315 14.00 1.00 -16.23
CA ALA A 315 13.43 2.16 -16.89
C ALA A 315 14.25 3.43 -16.63
N GLU A 316 14.66 3.69 -15.39
CA GLU A 316 15.52 4.82 -15.04
C GLU A 316 16.84 4.77 -15.81
N LYS A 317 17.48 3.58 -15.88
CA LYS A 317 18.71 3.38 -16.66
C LYS A 317 18.51 3.61 -18.16
N ALA A 318 17.32 3.36 -18.68
CA ALA A 318 16.94 3.64 -20.07
C ALA A 318 16.51 5.11 -20.30
N GLY A 319 16.67 5.97 -19.31
CA GLY A 319 16.37 7.41 -19.42
C GLY A 319 14.93 7.80 -19.08
N ALA A 320 14.14 6.91 -18.48
CA ALA A 320 12.79 7.23 -18.03
C ALA A 320 12.76 8.24 -16.90
N ALA A 321 11.77 9.13 -16.91
CA ALA A 321 11.45 9.98 -15.78
C ALA A 321 10.80 9.16 -14.67
N LEU A 322 11.18 9.45 -13.43
CA LEU A 322 10.49 8.94 -12.25
C LEU A 322 9.59 10.01 -11.64
N GLU A 323 8.50 9.59 -11.02
CA GLU A 323 7.63 10.49 -10.28
C GLU A 323 8.30 11.02 -9.01
N LYS A 324 7.78 12.13 -8.50
CA LYS A 324 8.28 12.73 -7.26
C LYS A 324 7.47 12.32 -6.04
N THR A 325 6.28 11.79 -6.24
CA THR A 325 5.38 11.36 -5.17
C THR A 325 5.46 9.85 -5.03
N TYR A 326 5.80 9.41 -3.84
CA TYR A 326 5.92 8.02 -3.46
C TYR A 326 5.04 7.74 -2.25
N GLY A 327 4.63 6.50 -2.10
CA GLY A 327 3.80 6.05 -1.00
C GLY A 327 3.72 4.52 -0.95
N TYR A 328 2.79 4.04 -0.15
CA TYR A 328 2.53 2.61 -0.03
C TYR A 328 1.05 2.34 0.27
N CYS A 329 0.60 1.15 -0.07
CA CYS A 329 -0.69 0.63 0.36
C CYS A 329 -0.50 -0.03 1.73
N PRO A 330 -0.91 0.62 2.83
CA PRO A 330 -0.69 0.07 4.15
C PRO A 330 -1.46 -1.24 4.33
N CYS A 331 -0.85 -2.18 5.03
CA CYS A 331 -1.58 -3.28 5.62
C CYS A 331 -2.29 -2.75 6.87
N GLU A 332 -3.58 -2.83 6.87
CA GLU A 332 -4.46 -2.32 7.92
C GLU A 332 -4.17 -2.96 9.29
N TYR A 333 -3.52 -4.10 9.30
CA TYR A 333 -3.30 -4.88 10.51
C TYR A 333 -2.03 -4.48 11.27
N GLY A 334 -1.11 -3.76 10.63
CA GLY A 334 0.11 -3.18 11.25
C GLY A 334 1.04 -4.28 11.67
N GLY A 335 1.10 -5.27 12.00
CA GLY A 335 2.07 -6.17 12.59
C GLY A 335 2.86 -7.03 11.60
N THR A 336 3.99 -7.54 11.99
CA THR A 336 4.95 -8.17 11.10
C THR A 336 5.35 -9.58 11.42
N HIS A 337 5.54 -9.91 12.68
CA HIS A 337 6.10 -11.20 13.04
C HIS A 337 5.17 -12.35 12.62
N ALA A 338 3.89 -12.29 12.95
CA ALA A 338 2.95 -13.33 12.56
C ALA A 338 2.68 -13.40 11.05
N ASN A 339 2.76 -12.27 10.33
CA ASN A 339 2.66 -12.27 8.88
C ASN A 339 3.85 -12.95 8.21
N ALA A 340 5.03 -12.92 8.85
CA ALA A 340 6.23 -13.59 8.35
C ALA A 340 6.22 -15.11 8.62
N THR A 341 5.56 -15.56 9.66
CA THR A 341 5.60 -16.96 10.11
C THR A 341 4.44 -17.81 9.58
N ARG A 342 3.27 -17.23 9.32
CA ARG A 342 2.13 -17.94 8.74
C ARG A 342 2.01 -17.69 7.25
N PRO A 343 2.01 -18.75 6.40
CA PRO A 343 1.65 -18.57 4.99
C PRO A 343 0.27 -17.94 4.92
N ALA A 344 0.13 -16.88 4.13
CA ALA A 344 -1.16 -16.26 3.93
C ALA A 344 -2.13 -17.29 3.34
N LYS A 345 -3.13 -17.68 4.09
CA LYS A 345 -4.27 -18.42 3.58
C LYS A 345 -5.18 -17.49 2.76
N GLN A 346 -6.18 -18.06 2.12
CA GLN A 346 -7.12 -17.33 1.27
C GLN A 346 -7.82 -16.16 1.97
N ASP A 347 -8.17 -16.34 3.25
CA ASP A 347 -8.72 -15.27 4.08
C ASP A 347 -7.57 -14.54 4.78
N LYS A 348 -7.43 -13.23 4.52
CA LYS A 348 -6.50 -12.36 5.23
C LYS A 348 -6.77 -12.30 6.74
N PHE A 349 -7.89 -12.82 7.22
CA PHE A 349 -8.27 -12.92 8.62
C PHE A 349 -7.87 -14.24 9.28
N ASP A 350 -7.36 -15.22 8.53
CA ASP A 350 -6.78 -16.44 9.07
C ASP A 350 -5.40 -16.24 9.73
N GLN A 351 -4.92 -15.02 9.78
CA GLN A 351 -3.69 -14.67 10.51
C GLN A 351 -3.94 -14.68 12.01
N ASN A 352 -2.86 -14.72 12.79
CA ASN A 352 -2.91 -14.60 14.24
C ASN A 352 -3.72 -13.35 14.66
N THR A 353 -4.76 -13.54 15.48
CA THR A 353 -5.71 -12.47 15.79
C THR A 353 -5.17 -11.45 16.80
N ALA A 354 -4.23 -11.84 17.68
CA ALA A 354 -3.58 -10.92 18.62
C ALA A 354 -2.79 -9.81 17.90
N PHE A 355 -2.35 -10.11 16.71
CA PHE A 355 -1.64 -9.21 15.83
C PHE A 355 -2.47 -8.02 15.31
N LYS A 356 -3.76 -8.10 15.42
CA LYS A 356 -4.72 -7.13 14.92
C LYS A 356 -5.32 -6.26 16.03
N PHE A 357 -4.74 -6.26 17.22
CA PHE A 357 -5.27 -5.46 18.33
C PHE A 357 -5.46 -3.99 17.94
N GLY A 358 -4.55 -3.42 17.16
CA GLY A 358 -4.69 -2.05 16.66
C GLY A 358 -5.97 -1.78 15.87
N LEU A 359 -6.56 -2.82 15.21
CA LEU A 359 -7.82 -2.69 14.48
C LEU A 359 -9.06 -2.80 15.35
N TYR A 360 -8.92 -3.30 16.56
CA TYR A 360 -10.06 -3.59 17.41
C TYR A 360 -10.33 -2.49 18.45
N GLY A 361 -9.62 -1.35 18.36
CA GLY A 361 -9.75 -0.26 19.30
C GLY A 361 -9.13 -0.64 20.67
N CYS A 362 -7.84 -0.46 20.78
CA CYS A 362 -7.08 -0.62 22.02
C CYS A 362 -6.03 0.49 22.11
N LEU A 363 -5.44 0.67 23.29
CA LEU A 363 -4.37 1.64 23.49
C LEU A 363 -3.16 1.31 22.64
N LEU A 364 -2.69 2.28 21.85
CA LEU A 364 -1.46 2.20 21.05
C LEU A 364 -0.41 3.16 21.61
N VAL A 365 0.79 2.65 21.84
CA VAL A 365 1.90 3.44 22.35
C VAL A 365 3.16 3.28 21.49
N ASP A 366 4.01 4.30 21.49
CA ASP A 366 5.32 4.32 20.85
C ASP A 366 6.39 3.58 21.69
N ALA A 367 7.64 3.63 21.25
CA ALA A 367 8.76 3.00 21.93
C ALA A 367 9.12 3.61 23.30
N GLU A 368 8.55 4.74 23.68
CA GLU A 368 8.69 5.34 25.02
C GLU A 368 7.51 4.96 25.93
N GLY A 369 6.49 4.30 25.40
CA GLY A 369 5.25 3.97 26.11
C GLY A 369 4.23 5.12 26.11
N LYS A 370 4.36 6.10 25.23
CA LYS A 370 3.43 7.22 25.06
C LYS A 370 2.42 6.94 23.97
N ARG A 371 1.18 7.31 24.22
CA ARG A 371 0.15 7.31 23.19
C ARG A 371 0.52 8.31 22.08
N PHE A 372 0.41 7.92 20.81
CA PHE A 372 0.88 8.72 19.68
C PHE A 372 -0.16 8.94 18.59
N ILE A 373 -1.35 8.35 18.71
CA ILE A 373 -2.35 8.32 17.65
C ILE A 373 -3.78 8.30 18.24
N ASN A 374 -4.72 8.80 17.46
CA ASN A 374 -6.13 8.44 17.59
C ASN A 374 -6.32 7.05 16.98
N GLU A 375 -6.61 6.05 17.78
CA GLU A 375 -6.73 4.63 17.38
C GLU A 375 -7.81 4.42 16.32
N GLY A 376 -8.85 5.24 16.30
CA GLY A 376 -9.89 5.23 15.27
C GLY A 376 -9.36 5.44 13.85
N LEU A 377 -8.22 6.12 13.68
CA LEU A 377 -7.62 6.35 12.37
C LEU A 377 -7.06 5.09 11.70
N LEU A 378 -6.97 3.97 12.43
CA LEU A 378 -6.64 2.65 11.87
C LEU A 378 -7.87 1.82 11.55
N CYS A 379 -9.01 2.19 12.13
CA CYS A 379 -10.23 1.39 12.13
C CYS A 379 -11.33 2.01 11.28
N ASP A 380 -11.36 3.35 11.21
CA ASP A 380 -12.38 4.12 10.52
C ASP A 380 -11.92 4.60 9.14
N TYR A 381 -12.89 5.06 8.40
CA TYR A 381 -12.65 5.74 7.14
C TYR A 381 -12.05 7.14 7.36
N PRO A 382 -11.05 7.52 6.58
CA PRO A 382 -10.21 6.66 5.73
C PRO A 382 -9.07 6.04 6.55
N MET A 383 -8.93 4.73 6.53
CA MET A 383 -7.97 3.95 7.34
C MET A 383 -6.51 4.37 7.14
N SER A 384 -6.18 4.95 6.02
CA SER A 384 -4.83 5.43 5.71
C SER A 384 -4.37 6.61 6.56
N TYR A 385 -5.25 7.31 7.24
CA TYR A 385 -4.87 8.47 8.05
C TYR A 385 -3.92 8.12 9.20
N GLY A 386 -4.00 6.89 9.72
CA GLY A 386 -3.06 6.38 10.72
C GLY A 386 -1.72 5.91 10.18
N SER A 387 -1.60 5.64 8.88
CA SER A 387 -0.45 4.96 8.27
C SER A 387 0.88 5.67 8.51
N GLU A 388 0.92 6.99 8.33
CA GLU A 388 2.13 7.78 8.52
C GLU A 388 2.59 7.82 9.98
N GLN A 389 1.65 7.81 10.94
CA GLN A 389 1.98 7.79 12.36
C GLN A 389 2.54 6.43 12.77
N ILE A 390 1.98 5.33 12.25
CA ILE A 390 2.51 3.98 12.45
C ILE A 390 3.94 3.88 11.90
N LEU A 391 4.19 4.40 10.70
CA LEU A 391 5.51 4.35 10.07
C LEU A 391 6.55 5.14 10.86
N LYS A 392 6.18 6.33 11.34
CA LYS A 392 7.08 7.20 12.12
C LYS A 392 7.42 6.62 13.49
N ASN A 393 6.44 6.02 14.15
CA ASN A 393 6.56 5.53 15.53
C ASN A 393 6.89 4.02 15.60
N SER A 394 7.44 3.44 14.55
CA SER A 394 7.84 2.03 14.49
C SER A 394 9.15 1.75 15.28
N PRO A 395 9.21 0.68 16.11
CA PRO A 395 8.12 -0.20 16.48
C PRO A 395 7.07 0.51 17.35
N TRP A 396 5.84 0.05 17.29
CA TRP A 396 4.76 0.51 18.14
C TRP A 396 4.09 -0.67 18.86
N TYR A 397 3.39 -0.39 19.92
CA TYR A 397 2.89 -1.43 20.83
C TYR A 397 1.39 -1.27 21.05
N ALA A 398 0.66 -2.40 20.97
CA ALA A 398 -0.75 -2.45 21.32
C ALA A 398 -0.89 -3.05 22.72
N VAL A 399 -1.63 -2.37 23.60
CA VAL A 399 -1.76 -2.70 25.03
C VAL A 399 -3.20 -3.06 25.35
N VAL A 400 -3.42 -4.28 25.86
CA VAL A 400 -4.73 -4.76 26.29
C VAL A 400 -4.64 -5.46 27.64
N ASP A 401 -5.79 -5.70 28.27
CA ASP A 401 -5.91 -6.42 29.52
C ASP A 401 -6.70 -7.75 29.38
N GLN A 402 -6.80 -8.52 30.46
CA GLN A 402 -7.53 -9.79 30.45
C GLN A 402 -9.02 -9.61 30.13
N ALA A 403 -9.65 -8.53 30.63
CA ALA A 403 -11.06 -8.28 30.36
C ALA A 403 -11.34 -8.05 28.88
N TYR A 404 -10.41 -7.37 28.19
CA TYR A 404 -10.47 -7.22 26.74
C TYR A 404 -10.34 -8.57 26.02
N VAL A 405 -9.35 -9.39 26.39
CA VAL A 405 -9.14 -10.71 25.79
C VAL A 405 -10.36 -11.62 25.96
N ASP A 406 -10.92 -11.64 27.19
CA ASP A 406 -12.12 -12.44 27.49
C ASP A 406 -13.34 -11.98 26.68
N ALA A 407 -13.54 -10.67 26.56
CA ALA A 407 -14.65 -10.11 25.80
C ALA A 407 -14.52 -10.42 24.30
N MET A 408 -13.33 -10.22 23.73
CA MET A 408 -13.08 -10.44 22.32
C MET A 408 -13.20 -11.92 21.91
N SER A 409 -12.78 -12.83 22.80
CA SER A 409 -12.84 -14.28 22.55
C SER A 409 -14.21 -14.92 22.78
N THR A 410 -15.13 -14.23 23.47
CA THR A 410 -16.45 -14.80 23.84
C THR A 410 -17.64 -14.02 23.30
N GLN A 411 -17.53 -12.71 23.14
CA GLN A 411 -18.63 -11.82 22.77
C GLN A 411 -18.40 -11.12 21.44
N GLY A 412 -17.16 -10.97 21.03
CA GLY A 412 -16.74 -10.18 19.88
C GLY A 412 -16.75 -8.67 20.12
N LEU A 413 -16.15 -7.92 19.22
CA LEU A 413 -15.90 -6.50 19.34
C LEU A 413 -17.18 -5.67 19.51
N TYR A 414 -18.19 -5.94 18.71
CA TYR A 414 -19.45 -5.18 18.73
C TYR A 414 -20.19 -5.22 20.06
N ASN A 415 -20.08 -6.32 20.79
CA ASN A 415 -20.71 -6.51 22.09
C ASN A 415 -19.83 -6.04 23.25
N TYR A 416 -18.58 -5.69 22.99
CA TYR A 416 -17.69 -5.12 23.97
C TYR A 416 -18.05 -3.66 24.24
N THR A 417 -17.85 -3.20 25.46
CA THR A 417 -18.39 -1.91 25.93
C THR A 417 -17.96 -0.71 25.11
N THR A 418 -16.76 -0.70 24.60
CA THR A 418 -16.21 0.42 23.82
C THR A 418 -16.72 0.44 22.38
N ALA A 419 -16.87 -0.73 21.76
CA ALA A 419 -17.38 -0.86 20.39
C ALA A 419 -18.92 -0.89 20.32
N LYS A 420 -19.61 -0.97 21.46
CA LYS A 420 -21.08 -1.11 21.53
C LYS A 420 -21.87 0.03 20.90
N GLY A 421 -21.26 1.17 20.67
CA GLY A 421 -21.84 2.31 19.95
C GLY A 421 -21.40 2.40 18.51
N ALA A 422 -20.59 1.47 18.01
CA ALA A 422 -20.19 1.43 16.62
C ALA A 422 -21.44 1.26 15.75
N THR A 423 -21.73 2.26 14.94
CA THR A 423 -22.90 2.30 14.06
C THR A 423 -22.48 1.83 12.66
N GLU A 424 -23.46 1.76 11.77
CA GLU A 424 -23.24 1.50 10.35
C GLU A 424 -22.30 2.54 9.69
N ASP A 425 -22.08 3.69 10.35
CA ASP A 425 -21.14 4.73 9.89
C ASP A 425 -19.66 4.42 10.20
N THR A 426 -19.37 3.41 11.03
CA THR A 426 -18.00 2.92 11.27
C THR A 426 -17.66 1.85 10.25
N TRP A 427 -16.90 2.25 9.27
CA TRP A 427 -16.64 1.45 8.09
C TRP A 427 -16.04 0.06 8.34
N PHE A 428 -14.96 -0.05 9.09
CA PHE A 428 -14.25 -1.33 9.21
C PHE A 428 -14.77 -2.16 10.37
N ILE A 429 -14.91 -1.56 11.54
CA ILE A 429 -15.35 -2.24 12.76
C ILE A 429 -16.84 -2.57 12.69
N GLY A 430 -17.67 -1.60 12.29
CA GLY A 430 -19.11 -1.80 12.23
C GLY A 430 -19.53 -2.91 11.27
N ASN A 431 -18.95 -2.92 10.08
CA ASN A 431 -19.39 -3.84 9.02
C ASN A 431 -18.61 -5.16 8.95
N TYR A 432 -17.36 -5.16 9.39
CA TYR A 432 -16.49 -6.31 9.21
C TYR A 432 -16.35 -7.21 10.45
N PHE A 433 -16.28 -6.60 11.64
CA PHE A 433 -16.04 -7.34 12.90
C PHE A 433 -17.29 -7.42 13.80
N LYS A 434 -18.35 -6.77 13.43
CA LYS A 434 -19.59 -6.62 14.17
C LYS A 434 -20.07 -7.90 14.87
N ASP A 435 -20.02 -9.02 14.16
CA ASP A 435 -20.51 -10.31 14.64
C ASP A 435 -19.40 -11.34 14.87
N ARG A 436 -18.12 -10.90 14.84
CA ARG A 436 -16.99 -11.83 14.98
C ARG A 436 -16.57 -12.00 16.43
N VAL A 437 -16.62 -13.23 16.89
CA VAL A 437 -15.96 -13.70 18.10
C VAL A 437 -14.59 -14.25 17.71
N LEU A 438 -13.54 -13.79 18.38
CA LEU A 438 -12.17 -14.24 18.13
C LEU A 438 -11.82 -15.42 19.03
N GLU A 439 -12.49 -16.55 18.83
CA GLU A 439 -12.37 -17.74 19.67
C GLU A 439 -10.93 -18.24 19.84
N ASN A 440 -10.08 -18.01 18.84
CA ASN A 440 -8.66 -18.39 18.86
C ASN A 440 -7.76 -17.38 19.56
N LEU A 441 -8.25 -16.19 19.95
CA LEU A 441 -7.42 -15.13 20.49
C LEU A 441 -6.52 -15.55 21.66
N PRO A 442 -6.98 -16.34 22.64
CA PRO A 442 -6.11 -16.82 23.73
C PRO A 442 -4.94 -17.70 23.22
N ALA A 443 -5.20 -18.59 22.26
CA ALA A 443 -4.16 -19.44 21.66
C ALA A 443 -3.19 -18.61 20.79
N ASP A 444 -3.72 -17.63 20.09
CA ASP A 444 -2.93 -16.71 19.26
C ASP A 444 -2.00 -15.82 20.10
N ILE A 445 -2.41 -15.44 21.30
CA ILE A 445 -1.57 -14.74 22.28
C ILE A 445 -0.43 -15.63 22.75
N GLU A 446 -0.71 -16.88 23.14
CA GLU A 446 0.32 -17.82 23.58
C GLU A 446 1.34 -18.10 22.46
N GLU A 447 0.91 -18.24 21.20
CA GLU A 447 1.82 -18.33 20.04
C GLU A 447 2.70 -17.07 19.92
N GLY A 448 2.14 -15.88 20.09
CA GLY A 448 2.89 -14.63 20.07
C GLY A 448 3.91 -14.51 21.21
N ILE A 449 3.60 -15.07 22.38
CA ILE A 449 4.52 -15.12 23.52
C ILE A 449 5.68 -16.09 23.21
N GLU A 450 5.39 -17.26 22.65
CA GLU A 450 6.41 -18.23 22.25
C GLU A 450 7.34 -17.67 21.15
N GLU A 451 6.80 -16.89 20.24
CA GLU A 451 7.54 -16.23 19.15
C GLU A 451 8.26 -14.94 19.60
N GLY A 452 7.91 -14.40 20.78
CA GLY A 452 8.61 -13.27 21.41
C GLY A 452 8.14 -11.88 20.96
N TRP A 453 7.03 -11.75 20.23
CA TRP A 453 6.43 -10.46 19.87
C TRP A 453 5.20 -10.07 20.71
N CYS A 454 4.73 -10.97 21.55
CA CYS A 454 3.73 -10.70 22.58
C CYS A 454 4.30 -11.01 23.95
N PHE A 455 3.95 -10.21 24.94
CA PHE A 455 4.37 -10.40 26.33
C PHE A 455 3.18 -10.23 27.28
N LYS A 456 3.20 -11.01 28.37
CA LYS A 456 2.15 -11.04 29.39
C LYS A 456 2.78 -10.81 30.74
N ALA A 457 2.18 -9.92 31.56
CA ALA A 457 2.62 -9.66 32.92
C ALA A 457 1.45 -9.36 33.85
N ASP A 458 1.67 -9.49 35.15
CA ASP A 458 0.67 -9.18 36.16
C ASP A 458 0.59 -7.68 36.51
N THR A 459 1.63 -6.92 36.13
CA THR A 459 1.71 -5.47 36.35
C THR A 459 2.12 -4.72 35.08
N LEU A 460 1.76 -3.44 34.99
CA LEU A 460 2.16 -2.57 33.88
C LEU A 460 3.65 -2.23 33.95
N GLU A 461 4.22 -2.20 35.14
CA GLU A 461 5.64 -1.96 35.36
C GLU A 461 6.50 -3.09 34.80
N GLU A 462 6.08 -4.36 34.94
CA GLU A 462 6.76 -5.51 34.32
C GLU A 462 6.69 -5.44 32.79
N LEU A 463 5.57 -5.02 32.20
CA LEU A 463 5.48 -4.80 30.76
C LEU A 463 6.40 -3.67 30.31
N ALA A 464 6.42 -2.57 31.07
CA ALA A 464 7.27 -1.41 30.79
C ALA A 464 8.75 -1.78 30.83
N GLU A 465 9.19 -2.52 31.85
CA GLU A 465 10.58 -2.99 31.98
C GLU A 465 10.98 -3.91 30.81
N HIS A 466 10.07 -4.81 30.39
CA HIS A 466 10.38 -5.80 29.33
C HIS A 466 10.68 -5.14 27.99
N PHE A 467 9.89 -4.16 27.57
CA PHE A 467 10.02 -3.49 26.27
C PHE A 467 10.71 -2.12 26.34
N GLY A 468 11.04 -1.62 27.54
CA GLY A 468 11.61 -0.28 27.72
C GLY A 468 10.60 0.85 27.54
N LEU A 469 9.34 0.60 27.89
CA LEU A 469 8.22 1.55 27.74
C LEU A 469 8.04 2.38 29.02
N ASP A 470 9.01 3.22 29.36
CA ASP A 470 9.13 3.89 30.67
C ASP A 470 7.88 4.70 31.06
N GLU A 471 7.16 5.27 30.09
CA GLU A 471 5.97 6.10 30.32
C GLU A 471 4.65 5.27 30.35
N LEU A 472 4.68 3.97 30.09
CA LEU A 472 3.48 3.13 29.92
C LEU A 472 2.53 3.18 31.14
N PRO A 473 2.98 3.05 32.40
CA PRO A 473 2.07 3.09 33.55
C PRO A 473 1.33 4.41 33.66
N GLN A 474 2.00 5.54 33.41
CA GLN A 474 1.39 6.86 33.41
C GLN A 474 0.42 7.06 32.24
N THR A 475 0.79 6.60 31.05
CA THR A 475 -0.05 6.63 29.86
C THR A 475 -1.35 5.85 30.06
N VAL A 476 -1.26 4.63 30.61
CA VAL A 476 -2.44 3.81 30.92
C VAL A 476 -3.34 4.49 31.95
N ALA A 477 -2.76 5.10 33.01
CA ALA A 477 -3.56 5.83 34.01
C ALA A 477 -4.36 6.95 33.35
N GLN A 478 -3.73 7.79 32.53
CA GLN A 478 -4.39 8.88 31.79
C GLN A 478 -5.44 8.36 30.80
N TYR A 479 -5.10 7.34 30.03
CA TYR A 479 -6.01 6.72 29.06
C TYR A 479 -7.26 6.14 29.75
N ASN A 480 -7.11 5.53 30.91
CA ASN A 480 -8.23 5.02 31.70
C ASN A 480 -9.15 6.14 32.18
N GLU A 481 -8.63 7.34 32.49
CA GLU A 481 -9.45 8.52 32.78
C GLU A 481 -10.32 8.92 31.57
N PHE A 482 -9.79 8.86 30.38
CA PHE A 482 -10.57 9.11 29.15
C PHE A 482 -11.65 8.05 28.94
N CYS A 483 -11.34 6.78 29.19
CA CYS A 483 -12.34 5.69 29.14
C CYS A 483 -13.47 5.93 30.14
N ASP A 484 -13.17 6.30 31.39
CA ASP A 484 -14.15 6.57 32.43
C ASP A 484 -14.99 7.83 32.15
N ALA A 485 -14.39 8.82 31.52
CA ALA A 485 -15.08 10.04 31.08
C ALA A 485 -15.94 9.82 29.81
N GLY A 486 -15.69 8.75 29.06
CA GLY A 486 -16.29 8.53 27.75
C GLY A 486 -15.92 9.62 26.74
N ALA A 487 -14.73 10.22 26.90
CA ALA A 487 -14.24 11.30 26.04
C ALA A 487 -12.72 11.34 26.05
N ASP A 488 -12.11 11.31 24.88
CA ASP A 488 -10.66 11.45 24.69
C ASP A 488 -10.29 12.92 24.50
N ALA A 489 -9.67 13.50 25.52
CA ALA A 489 -9.24 14.90 25.50
C ALA A 489 -7.88 15.11 24.81
N GLU A 490 -7.16 14.04 24.48
CA GLU A 490 -5.80 14.11 23.91
C GLU A 490 -5.83 14.09 22.36
N PHE A 491 -6.44 13.07 21.76
CA PHE A 491 -6.48 12.89 20.31
C PHE A 491 -7.89 12.90 19.73
N GLY A 492 -8.94 13.02 20.56
CA GLY A 492 -10.32 13.08 20.11
C GLY A 492 -10.82 11.76 19.50
N ALA A 493 -10.28 10.62 19.95
CA ALA A 493 -10.77 9.32 19.53
C ALA A 493 -12.23 9.13 19.91
N ASN A 494 -13.00 8.49 19.03
CA ASN A 494 -14.39 8.21 19.33
C ASN A 494 -14.48 7.26 20.55
N PRO A 495 -15.36 7.51 21.53
CA PRO A 495 -15.42 6.75 22.78
C PRO A 495 -15.51 5.23 22.60
N TRP A 496 -16.09 4.73 21.52
CA TRP A 496 -16.17 3.28 21.29
C TRP A 496 -14.83 2.62 20.91
N TYR A 497 -13.77 3.40 20.61
CA TYR A 497 -12.41 2.88 20.44
C TYR A 497 -11.59 2.90 21.73
N LEU A 498 -12.14 3.44 22.81
CA LEU A 498 -11.47 3.50 24.12
C LEU A 498 -11.72 2.20 24.88
N SER A 499 -10.70 1.39 25.05
CA SER A 499 -10.75 0.13 25.80
C SER A 499 -9.92 0.23 27.07
N LYS A 500 -10.58 0.24 28.24
CA LYS A 500 -9.91 0.38 29.54
C LYS A 500 -8.89 -0.73 29.75
N VAL A 501 -7.72 -0.39 30.28
CA VAL A 501 -6.63 -1.31 30.62
C VAL A 501 -6.48 -1.32 32.14
N ALA A 502 -7.18 -2.26 32.83
CA ALA A 502 -7.28 -2.26 34.29
C ALA A 502 -7.29 -3.65 34.94
N THR A 503 -7.54 -4.72 34.19
CA THR A 503 -7.72 -6.08 34.75
C THR A 503 -6.52 -6.96 34.39
N PRO A 504 -5.64 -7.29 35.36
CA PRO A 504 -4.50 -8.17 35.06
C PRO A 504 -4.97 -9.60 34.70
N PRO A 505 -4.13 -10.39 34.01
CA PRO A 505 -2.84 -9.98 33.45
C PRO A 505 -3.01 -9.01 32.27
N PHE A 506 -1.96 -8.23 32.02
CA PHE A 506 -1.86 -7.31 30.92
C PHE A 506 -1.05 -7.92 29.78
N TYR A 507 -1.31 -7.47 28.55
CA TYR A 507 -0.65 -7.96 27.35
C TYR A 507 -0.16 -6.80 26.50
N VAL A 508 1.02 -6.95 25.92
CA VAL A 508 1.59 -6.03 24.93
C VAL A 508 1.99 -6.81 23.70
N THR A 509 1.60 -6.35 22.51
CA THR A 509 2.13 -6.85 21.25
C THR A 509 3.05 -5.81 20.62
N GLU A 510 4.25 -6.23 20.19
CA GLU A 510 5.17 -5.41 19.40
C GLU A 510 4.78 -5.49 17.93
N ASN A 511 4.68 -4.33 17.29
CA ASN A 511 4.24 -4.22 15.91
C ASN A 511 5.17 -3.33 15.10
N GLU A 512 5.27 -3.62 13.81
CA GLU A 512 5.91 -2.79 12.81
C GLU A 512 4.99 -2.58 11.62
N PRO A 513 5.16 -1.50 10.82
CA PRO A 513 4.32 -1.26 9.65
C PRO A 513 4.55 -2.32 8.58
N SER A 514 3.47 -2.72 7.94
CA SER A 514 3.52 -3.57 6.76
C SER A 514 2.66 -3.00 5.63
N ALA A 515 2.90 -3.46 4.41
CA ALA A 515 2.19 -2.98 3.23
C ALA A 515 1.84 -4.12 2.27
N TRP A 516 0.80 -3.88 1.47
CA TRP A 516 0.41 -4.72 0.35
C TRP A 516 1.16 -4.39 -0.93
N SER A 517 1.60 -3.14 -1.10
CA SER A 517 2.36 -2.67 -2.27
C SER A 517 3.00 -1.32 -1.98
N THR A 518 3.93 -0.91 -2.83
CA THR A 518 4.49 0.45 -2.87
C THR A 518 3.97 1.21 -4.07
N PHE A 519 3.90 2.53 -3.97
CA PHE A 519 3.48 3.44 -5.02
C PHE A 519 4.57 4.42 -5.38
N GLY A 520 4.46 4.98 -6.58
CA GLY A 520 5.49 5.81 -7.16
C GLY A 520 6.44 4.97 -7.99
N GLY A 521 7.07 5.57 -8.94
CA GLY A 521 7.96 4.89 -9.87
C GLY A 521 7.99 5.61 -11.20
N ILE A 522 7.73 4.89 -12.28
CA ILE A 522 7.91 5.34 -13.65
C ILE A 522 6.83 6.37 -14.02
N ARG A 523 7.25 7.56 -14.49
CA ARG A 523 6.31 8.56 -15.00
C ARG A 523 5.73 8.13 -16.34
N ILE A 524 4.41 8.19 -16.46
CA ILE A 524 3.67 7.86 -17.67
C ILE A 524 2.68 8.96 -18.06
N ASP A 525 2.28 8.96 -19.33
CA ASP A 525 1.18 9.78 -19.82
C ASP A 525 -0.18 9.05 -19.72
N ASP A 526 -1.24 9.66 -20.24
CA ASP A 526 -2.59 9.10 -20.28
C ASP A 526 -2.79 7.90 -21.21
N CYS A 527 -1.76 7.57 -22.00
CA CYS A 527 -1.66 6.37 -22.83
C CYS A 527 -0.77 5.28 -22.21
N CYS A 528 -0.42 5.41 -20.93
CA CYS A 528 0.52 4.53 -20.22
C CYS A 528 1.92 4.46 -20.88
N ARG A 529 2.30 5.42 -21.74
CA ARG A 529 3.63 5.49 -22.34
C ARG A 529 4.61 6.10 -21.35
N VAL A 530 5.78 5.48 -21.22
CA VAL A 530 6.83 5.96 -20.34
C VAL A 530 7.46 7.23 -20.91
N LEU A 531 7.61 8.24 -20.06
CA LEU A 531 8.16 9.55 -20.44
C LEU A 531 9.65 9.64 -20.14
N ALA A 532 10.41 10.22 -21.07
CA ALA A 532 11.83 10.47 -20.93
C ALA A 532 12.11 11.59 -19.91
N ALA A 533 13.15 11.42 -19.10
CA ALA A 533 13.51 12.38 -18.04
C ALA A 533 13.95 13.75 -18.57
N GLU A 534 14.62 13.78 -19.70
CA GLU A 534 15.17 15.01 -20.27
C GLU A 534 14.13 15.85 -21.03
N THR A 535 13.26 15.19 -21.81
CA THR A 535 12.36 15.88 -22.75
C THR A 535 10.90 15.83 -22.32
N ASN A 536 10.53 14.87 -21.46
CA ASN A 536 9.16 14.53 -21.13
C ASN A 536 8.32 14.00 -22.32
N ASP A 537 8.99 13.60 -23.40
CA ASP A 537 8.35 12.91 -24.53
C ASP A 537 8.26 11.41 -24.24
N PRO A 538 7.32 10.70 -24.84
CA PRO A 538 7.25 9.24 -24.73
C PRO A 538 8.52 8.54 -25.27
N ILE A 539 9.05 7.58 -24.50
CA ILE A 539 10.10 6.68 -24.99
C ILE A 539 9.45 5.66 -25.92
N PRO A 540 9.83 5.60 -27.22
CA PRO A 540 9.19 4.71 -28.16
C PRO A 540 9.34 3.24 -27.73
N GLY A 541 8.26 2.47 -27.84
CA GLY A 541 8.23 1.05 -27.51
C GLY A 541 8.16 0.74 -25.99
N LEU A 542 8.05 1.73 -25.10
CA LEU A 542 8.04 1.51 -23.65
C LEU A 542 6.76 2.01 -22.99
N TYR A 543 6.11 1.13 -22.22
CA TYR A 543 4.89 1.36 -21.46
C TYR A 543 5.08 0.91 -20.01
N ALA A 544 4.29 1.46 -19.08
CA ALA A 544 4.23 0.96 -17.70
C ALA A 544 2.80 0.99 -17.17
N ALA A 545 2.47 0.04 -16.30
CA ALA A 545 1.14 -0.13 -15.74
C ALA A 545 1.22 -0.64 -14.29
N GLY A 546 0.09 -0.56 -13.58
CA GLY A 546 0.00 -1.00 -12.19
C GLY A 546 0.88 -0.17 -11.26
N THR A 547 1.38 -0.78 -10.20
CA THR A 547 2.16 -0.08 -9.18
C THR A 547 3.60 0.28 -9.57
N ASP A 548 4.06 -0.13 -10.74
CA ASP A 548 5.28 0.40 -11.37
C ASP A 548 5.06 1.82 -11.93
N ALA A 549 3.81 2.16 -12.28
CA ALA A 549 3.43 3.44 -12.85
C ALA A 549 3.16 4.48 -11.75
N GLY A 550 4.03 5.47 -11.64
CA GLY A 550 3.99 6.46 -10.57
C GLY A 550 2.87 7.49 -10.67
N SER A 551 2.34 7.73 -11.88
CA SER A 551 1.36 8.81 -12.15
C SER A 551 -0.08 8.48 -11.74
N LEU A 552 -0.34 7.27 -11.23
CA LEU A 552 -1.67 6.76 -10.89
C LEU A 552 -2.04 6.91 -9.42
N TYR A 553 -1.06 6.89 -8.53
CA TYR A 553 -1.28 6.71 -7.10
C TYR A 553 -0.88 7.94 -6.30
N TYR A 554 -1.35 7.99 -5.06
CA TYR A 554 -1.09 9.08 -4.12
C TYR A 554 -0.87 8.55 -2.70
N SER A 555 -0.34 9.38 -1.83
CA SER A 555 -0.17 9.10 -0.41
C SER A 555 -0.78 10.25 0.41
N PRO A 556 -1.50 9.96 1.51
CA PRO A 556 -1.86 8.63 2.02
C PRO A 556 -2.90 7.93 1.13
N TYR A 557 -2.73 6.63 0.98
CA TYR A 557 -3.66 5.78 0.24
C TYR A 557 -4.78 5.27 1.14
N TYR A 558 -5.90 4.87 0.55
CA TYR A 558 -6.98 4.05 1.10
C TYR A 558 -8.27 4.79 1.46
N ASP A 559 -8.72 5.66 0.58
CA ASP A 559 -10.06 6.25 0.69
C ASP A 559 -11.14 5.44 -0.05
N ILE A 560 -10.75 4.62 -1.04
CA ILE A 560 -11.67 3.81 -1.85
C ILE A 560 -11.22 2.34 -1.84
N PRO A 561 -12.05 1.40 -1.35
CA PRO A 561 -11.75 -0.03 -1.41
C PRO A 561 -11.59 -0.53 -2.84
N GLY A 562 -10.56 -1.38 -3.05
CA GLY A 562 -10.30 -1.97 -4.36
C GLY A 562 -9.66 -1.04 -5.40
N TYR A 563 -9.38 0.20 -5.03
CA TYR A 563 -8.86 1.22 -5.94
C TYR A 563 -7.50 0.83 -6.56
N CYS A 564 -6.55 0.35 -5.75
CA CYS A 564 -5.26 -0.10 -6.27
C CYS A 564 -5.41 -1.22 -7.32
N TYR A 565 -6.24 -2.20 -7.05
CA TYR A 565 -6.46 -3.31 -7.99
C TYR A 565 -7.20 -2.85 -9.25
N GLY A 566 -8.21 -2.00 -9.11
CA GLY A 566 -8.90 -1.37 -10.24
C GLY A 566 -7.93 -0.66 -11.16
N LEU A 567 -7.13 0.26 -10.64
CA LEU A 567 -6.12 0.98 -11.44
C LEU A 567 -5.06 0.06 -12.06
N CYS A 568 -4.70 -1.06 -11.40
CA CYS A 568 -3.80 -2.04 -12.00
C CYS A 568 -4.41 -2.65 -13.27
N ILE A 569 -5.64 -3.15 -13.20
CA ILE A 569 -6.29 -3.76 -14.38
C ILE A 569 -6.59 -2.73 -15.45
N ASP A 570 -7.03 -1.52 -15.08
CA ASP A 570 -7.35 -0.44 -16.01
C ASP A 570 -6.12 0.03 -16.79
N SER A 571 -5.02 0.31 -16.08
CA SER A 571 -3.77 0.73 -16.73
C SER A 571 -3.13 -0.37 -17.57
N GLY A 572 -3.24 -1.63 -17.13
CA GLY A 572 -2.81 -2.78 -17.93
C GLY A 572 -3.60 -2.91 -19.22
N TYR A 573 -4.91 -2.72 -19.16
CA TYR A 573 -5.80 -2.71 -20.33
C TYR A 573 -5.41 -1.59 -21.31
N ILE A 574 -5.26 -0.35 -20.80
CA ILE A 574 -4.89 0.82 -21.61
C ILE A 574 -3.52 0.61 -22.26
N ALA A 575 -2.51 0.21 -21.50
CA ALA A 575 -1.16 -0.01 -22.01
C ALA A 575 -1.13 -1.03 -23.16
N ALA A 576 -1.92 -2.09 -23.05
CA ALA A 576 -2.05 -3.11 -24.10
C ALA A 576 -2.73 -2.57 -25.37
N GLU A 577 -3.81 -1.81 -25.23
CA GLU A 577 -4.49 -1.21 -26.38
C GLU A 577 -3.57 -0.26 -27.15
N GLU A 578 -2.85 0.60 -26.43
CA GLU A 578 -1.91 1.55 -27.02
C GLU A 578 -0.73 0.83 -27.68
N ALA A 579 -0.17 -0.18 -27.01
CA ALA A 579 0.90 -1.00 -27.61
C ALA A 579 0.44 -1.67 -28.90
N VAL A 580 -0.73 -2.33 -28.90
CA VAL A 580 -1.29 -2.98 -30.10
C VAL A 580 -1.65 -1.97 -31.20
N ALA A 581 -2.14 -0.80 -30.85
CA ALA A 581 -2.41 0.27 -31.82
C ALA A 581 -1.12 0.73 -32.50
N ALA A 582 -0.04 0.90 -31.74
CA ALA A 582 1.27 1.26 -32.27
C ALA A 582 1.87 0.19 -33.22
N LEU A 583 1.55 -1.11 -33.00
CA LEU A 583 1.99 -2.19 -33.93
C LEU A 583 1.31 -2.11 -35.28
N LYS A 584 0.16 -1.46 -35.39
CA LYS A 584 -0.65 -1.38 -36.63
C LYS A 584 -0.44 -0.07 -37.39
N ALA A 585 0.23 0.90 -36.77
CA ALA A 585 0.54 2.21 -37.34
C ALA A 585 1.81 2.16 -38.23
#